data_5eaa45c8d1c74dabdabca1bffaff7c23
#
_entry.id   5eaa45c8d1c74dabdabca1bffaff7c23
#
_cell.length_a   1.000
_cell.length_b   1.000
_cell.length_c   1.000
_cell.angle_alpha   90.00
_cell.angle_beta   90.00
_cell.angle_gamma   90.00
#
_symmetry.space_group_name_H-M   'P 1'
#
loop_
_entity.id
_entity.type
_entity.pdbx_description
1 polymer ?
#
loop_
_entity_poly.entity_id
_entity_poly.type
_entity_poly.pdbx_seq_one_letter_code
_entity_poly.pdbx_strand_id
1 'polypeptide(L)'
;MNGDWLIRGRDGRLSVYQLSGDAVLCRSERGRGGAWTAPRTVGGEQKLHPVLGIGQGIDGYAHLVSWRPMTNGESGLVHSAHFRPHLGALDWNPVGHPRGQGRRTGAPAVAVDAQGRAHVFVPGEDGTVSLLAQKEKGGWEPWRELKGSSVQDCLAAATGESGRVELYATVPDGILHWRQQEPGAQPVLQEALQTQVRPGTLYALATSADSTTVFYTDVSGDLCAWRPGDEPAVVVASAGPGPVSAVRCDIDGHDCTLLAQRSASGRVAFAAYPTELESAGAWWTESGPQLSLDATVSLTTDDNGRVVAATSSPSTGQLLLTARKDEPGLALEAWRQV
;
A
#
# COMPACT_ATOMS: atom_id res chain seq x y z
N MET A 1 -8.40 -0.54 0.63
CA MET A 1 -7.35 -0.49 -0.41
C MET A 1 -6.12 -1.14 0.18
N ASN A 2 -5.32 -1.81 -0.63
CA ASN A 2 -4.08 -2.43 -0.23
C ASN A 2 -2.93 -1.79 -1.05
N GLY A 3 -1.85 -1.38 -0.38
CA GLY A 3 -0.79 -0.54 -0.95
C GLY A 3 -1.09 0.96 -0.91
N ASP A 4 -0.11 1.74 -1.31
CA ASP A 4 -0.21 3.20 -1.29
C ASP A 4 -1.07 3.70 -2.45
N TRP A 5 -2.11 4.44 -2.11
CA TRP A 5 -3.04 5.01 -3.07
C TRP A 5 -2.80 6.50 -3.36
N LEU A 6 -1.90 7.14 -2.61
CA LEU A 6 -1.29 8.44 -2.92
C LEU A 6 0.13 8.18 -3.42
N ILE A 7 0.37 8.37 -4.71
CA ILE A 7 1.64 8.03 -5.33
C ILE A 7 2.20 9.19 -6.14
N ARG A 8 3.53 9.20 -6.31
CA ARG A 8 4.25 10.14 -7.17
C ARG A 8 4.59 9.45 -8.48
N GLY A 9 4.07 9.97 -9.58
CA GLY A 9 4.40 9.50 -10.92
C GLY A 9 5.82 9.88 -11.35
N ARG A 10 6.28 9.28 -12.45
CA ARG A 10 7.61 9.54 -13.03
C ARG A 10 7.90 11.02 -13.35
N ASP A 11 6.87 11.80 -13.64
CA ASP A 11 6.97 13.23 -13.93
C ASP A 11 6.95 14.12 -12.68
N GLY A 12 7.01 13.52 -11.48
CA GLY A 12 7.01 14.20 -10.19
C GLY A 12 5.63 14.64 -9.68
N ARG A 13 4.55 14.44 -10.48
CA ARG A 13 3.18 14.78 -10.08
C ARG A 13 2.61 13.71 -9.18
N LEU A 14 1.79 14.15 -8.24
CA LEU A 14 1.04 13.24 -7.38
C LEU A 14 -0.25 12.79 -8.05
N SER A 15 -0.63 11.55 -7.77
CA SER A 15 -1.91 10.95 -8.12
C SER A 15 -2.53 10.27 -6.93
N VAL A 16 -3.86 10.34 -6.83
CA VAL A 16 -4.67 9.67 -5.82
C VAL A 16 -5.64 8.74 -6.52
N TYR A 17 -5.73 7.53 -6.00
CA TYR A 17 -6.74 6.55 -6.41
C TYR A 17 -7.74 6.33 -5.29
N GLN A 18 -9.02 6.38 -5.62
CA GLN A 18 -10.12 6.22 -4.67
C GLN A 18 -11.10 5.17 -5.17
N LEU A 19 -11.56 4.32 -4.26
CA LEU A 19 -12.74 3.49 -4.51
C LEU A 19 -13.99 4.33 -4.40
N SER A 20 -14.88 4.25 -5.38
CA SER A 20 -16.17 4.93 -5.41
C SER A 20 -17.23 3.99 -5.98
N GLY A 21 -17.99 3.35 -5.09
CA GLY A 21 -18.93 2.30 -5.47
C GLY A 21 -18.21 1.12 -6.14
N ASP A 22 -18.55 0.88 -7.39
CA ASP A 22 -17.99 -0.17 -8.24
C ASP A 22 -16.92 0.30 -9.24
N ALA A 23 -16.37 1.50 -9.00
CA ALA A 23 -15.35 2.12 -9.84
C ALA A 23 -14.13 2.57 -9.04
N VAL A 24 -13.02 2.76 -9.73
CA VAL A 24 -11.81 3.44 -9.22
C VAL A 24 -11.73 4.81 -9.89
N LEU A 25 -11.65 5.85 -9.08
CA LEU A 25 -11.42 7.22 -9.52
C LEU A 25 -9.95 7.59 -9.33
N CYS A 26 -9.42 8.34 -10.30
CA CYS A 26 -8.09 8.94 -10.21
C CYS A 26 -8.19 10.45 -10.29
N ARG A 27 -7.47 11.15 -9.42
CA ARG A 27 -7.15 12.57 -9.51
C ARG A 27 -5.64 12.74 -9.58
N SER A 28 -5.16 13.68 -10.35
CA SER A 28 -3.73 13.95 -10.46
C SER A 28 -3.48 15.44 -10.42
N GLU A 29 -2.30 15.84 -10.02
CA GLU A 29 -1.87 17.22 -10.13
C GLU A 29 -1.80 17.65 -11.60
N ARG A 30 -2.25 18.86 -11.94
CA ARG A 30 -2.10 19.46 -13.27
C ARG A 30 -0.65 19.86 -13.56
N GLY A 31 0.10 20.17 -12.53
CA GLY A 31 1.53 20.45 -12.50
C GLY A 31 2.05 20.15 -11.11
N ARG A 32 3.35 19.97 -10.92
CA ARG A 32 3.98 19.65 -9.64
C ARG A 32 3.57 20.64 -8.55
N GLY A 33 3.01 20.16 -7.44
CA GLY A 33 2.50 20.98 -6.35
C GLY A 33 1.32 21.90 -6.72
N GLY A 34 0.72 21.69 -7.89
CA GLY A 34 -0.33 22.55 -8.44
C GLY A 34 -1.76 22.10 -8.10
N ALA A 35 -2.71 22.72 -8.84
CA ALA A 35 -4.12 22.34 -8.74
C ALA A 35 -4.36 20.90 -9.21
N TRP A 36 -5.36 20.24 -8.64
CA TRP A 36 -5.75 18.89 -8.99
C TRP A 36 -6.76 18.84 -10.14
N THR A 37 -6.77 17.74 -10.87
CA THR A 37 -7.80 17.48 -11.88
C THR A 37 -9.13 17.12 -11.21
N ALA A 38 -10.23 17.29 -11.93
CA ALA A 38 -11.47 16.60 -11.59
C ALA A 38 -11.24 15.07 -11.55
N PRO A 39 -12.02 14.32 -10.75
CA PRO A 39 -11.91 12.86 -10.71
C PRO A 39 -12.22 12.28 -12.09
N ARG A 40 -11.44 11.27 -12.48
CA ARG A 40 -11.63 10.52 -13.71
C ARG A 40 -11.74 9.04 -13.37
N THR A 41 -12.66 8.34 -13.99
CA THR A 41 -12.77 6.90 -13.85
C THR A 41 -11.56 6.21 -14.51
N VAL A 42 -10.92 5.33 -13.77
CA VAL A 42 -9.81 4.51 -14.29
C VAL A 42 -10.37 3.43 -15.21
N GLY A 43 -9.89 3.39 -16.47
CA GLY A 43 -10.24 2.36 -17.44
C GLY A 43 -11.73 2.35 -17.86
N GLY A 44 -12.40 3.49 -17.79
CA GLY A 44 -13.81 3.62 -18.20
C GLY A 44 -14.80 3.04 -17.19
N GLU A 45 -16.03 2.82 -17.63
CA GLU A 45 -17.10 2.22 -16.81
C GLU A 45 -16.84 0.74 -16.60
N GLN A 46 -16.39 0.37 -15.41
CA GLN A 46 -16.12 -1.01 -15.03
C GLN A 46 -16.85 -1.33 -13.73
N LYS A 47 -17.56 -2.45 -13.70
CA LYS A 47 -18.16 -2.98 -12.48
C LYS A 47 -17.08 -3.73 -11.71
N LEU A 48 -16.49 -3.09 -10.71
CA LEU A 48 -15.45 -3.67 -9.87
C LEU A 48 -16.01 -4.00 -8.49
N HIS A 49 -15.44 -4.99 -7.83
CA HIS A 49 -15.63 -5.13 -6.38
C HIS A 49 -14.92 -3.97 -5.64
N PRO A 50 -15.40 -3.56 -4.44
CA PRO A 50 -14.85 -2.43 -3.71
C PRO A 50 -13.52 -2.81 -3.00
N VAL A 51 -12.60 -3.41 -3.72
CA VAL A 51 -11.25 -3.77 -3.29
C VAL A 51 -10.26 -3.38 -4.36
N LEU A 52 -9.11 -2.86 -3.97
CA LEU A 52 -8.07 -2.39 -4.87
C LEU A 52 -6.70 -2.69 -4.29
N GLY A 53 -5.87 -3.39 -5.05
CA GLY A 53 -4.43 -3.51 -4.84
C GLY A 53 -3.70 -2.49 -5.72
N ILE A 54 -2.72 -1.79 -5.15
CA ILE A 54 -1.90 -0.82 -5.86
C ILE A 54 -0.44 -1.10 -5.59
N GLY A 55 0.37 -1.12 -6.65
CA GLY A 55 1.82 -1.18 -6.57
C GLY A 55 2.45 -0.20 -7.56
N GLN A 56 3.57 0.37 -7.20
CA GLN A 56 4.32 1.28 -8.07
C GLN A 56 5.73 0.78 -8.29
N GLY A 57 6.20 0.83 -9.53
CA GLY A 57 7.57 0.52 -9.89
C GLY A 57 8.51 1.71 -9.79
N ILE A 58 9.81 1.44 -9.88
CA ILE A 58 10.87 2.46 -9.94
C ILE A 58 10.71 3.39 -11.16
N ASP A 59 10.02 2.91 -12.20
CA ASP A 59 9.65 3.68 -13.39
C ASP A 59 8.51 4.69 -13.12
N GLY A 60 7.95 4.69 -11.91
CA GLY A 60 6.84 5.53 -11.49
C GLY A 60 5.49 5.11 -12.07
N TYR A 61 5.39 3.92 -12.67
CA TYR A 61 4.13 3.39 -13.18
C TYR A 61 3.32 2.76 -12.06
N ALA A 62 2.02 3.11 -12.02
CA ALA A 62 1.09 2.47 -11.08
C ALA A 62 0.43 1.26 -11.71
N HIS A 63 0.45 0.15 -11.00
CA HIS A 63 -0.28 -1.06 -11.33
C HIS A 63 -1.45 -1.22 -10.37
N LEU A 64 -2.65 -1.29 -10.94
CA LEU A 64 -3.92 -1.34 -10.24
C LEU A 64 -4.54 -2.71 -10.49
N VAL A 65 -4.94 -3.40 -9.44
CA VAL A 65 -5.56 -4.73 -9.53
C VAL A 65 -6.83 -4.75 -8.70
N SER A 66 -7.90 -5.24 -9.28
CA SER A 66 -9.18 -5.39 -8.61
C SER A 66 -9.91 -6.66 -9.04
N TRP A 67 -10.91 -7.06 -8.29
CA TRP A 67 -11.85 -8.10 -8.68
C TRP A 67 -13.00 -7.50 -9.47
N ARG A 68 -13.44 -8.22 -10.50
CA ARG A 68 -14.62 -7.89 -11.28
C ARG A 68 -15.61 -9.06 -11.24
N PRO A 69 -16.92 -8.82 -10.93
CA PRO A 69 -17.93 -9.85 -10.99
C PRO A 69 -18.13 -10.32 -12.43
N MET A 70 -18.35 -11.62 -12.61
CA MET A 70 -18.66 -12.26 -13.89
C MET A 70 -20.12 -12.68 -13.94
N THR A 71 -20.65 -12.98 -15.14
CA THR A 71 -22.06 -13.26 -15.38
C THR A 71 -22.61 -14.50 -14.68
N ASN A 72 -21.74 -15.45 -14.33
CA ASN A 72 -22.09 -16.71 -13.66
C ASN A 72 -22.00 -16.63 -12.11
N GLY A 73 -21.85 -15.44 -11.54
CA GLY A 73 -21.66 -15.24 -10.09
C GLY A 73 -20.24 -15.50 -9.60
N GLU A 74 -19.32 -15.79 -10.50
CA GLU A 74 -17.89 -15.88 -10.24
C GLU A 74 -17.25 -14.48 -10.25
N SER A 75 -15.96 -14.41 -9.99
CA SER A 75 -15.16 -13.18 -10.07
C SER A 75 -13.85 -13.46 -10.80
N GLY A 76 -13.38 -12.48 -11.55
CA GLY A 76 -12.06 -12.52 -12.16
C GLY A 76 -11.25 -11.30 -11.76
N LEU A 77 -9.95 -11.46 -11.64
CA LEU A 77 -9.05 -10.34 -11.46
C LEU A 77 -8.86 -9.58 -12.77
N VAL A 78 -8.78 -8.27 -12.64
CA VAL A 78 -8.50 -7.34 -13.72
C VAL A 78 -7.35 -6.40 -13.31
N HIS A 79 -6.54 -6.02 -14.27
CA HIS A 79 -5.38 -5.16 -14.11
C HIS A 79 -5.49 -3.94 -15.00
N SER A 80 -5.12 -2.78 -14.48
CA SER A 80 -4.92 -1.55 -15.23
C SER A 80 -3.55 -0.97 -14.89
N ALA A 81 -2.92 -0.30 -15.84
CA ALA A 81 -1.67 0.43 -15.62
C ALA A 81 -1.85 1.92 -15.90
N HIS A 82 -1.27 2.75 -15.05
CA HIS A 82 -1.24 4.19 -15.22
C HIS A 82 0.21 4.65 -15.36
N PHE A 83 0.62 4.93 -16.60
CA PHE A 83 2.01 5.26 -16.92
C PHE A 83 2.39 6.71 -16.58
N ARG A 84 1.43 7.62 -16.66
CA ARG A 84 1.69 9.04 -16.41
C ARG A 84 0.47 9.73 -15.82
N PRO A 85 0.63 10.53 -14.75
CA PRO A 85 -0.48 11.19 -14.06
C PRO A 85 -1.39 12.05 -14.94
N HIS A 86 -0.84 12.69 -15.96
CA HIS A 86 -1.62 13.57 -16.86
C HIS A 86 -2.37 12.84 -17.98
N LEU A 87 -2.04 11.57 -18.22
CA LEU A 87 -2.74 10.70 -19.16
C LEU A 87 -3.85 9.92 -18.46
N GLY A 88 -4.73 9.29 -19.22
CA GLY A 88 -5.63 8.26 -18.70
C GLY A 88 -4.87 6.97 -18.35
N ALA A 89 -5.32 6.27 -17.33
CA ALA A 89 -4.90 4.90 -17.11
C ALA A 89 -5.41 4.00 -18.25
N LEU A 90 -4.73 2.88 -18.46
CA LEU A 90 -5.19 1.87 -19.43
C LEU A 90 -6.50 1.23 -18.97
N ASP A 91 -7.23 0.65 -19.91
CA ASP A 91 -8.42 -0.14 -19.62
C ASP A 91 -8.09 -1.33 -18.70
N TRP A 92 -9.11 -1.79 -17.98
CA TRP A 92 -9.00 -2.97 -17.13
C TRP A 92 -8.97 -4.25 -17.97
N ASN A 93 -7.81 -4.89 -18.03
CA ASN A 93 -7.60 -6.12 -18.75
C ASN A 93 -7.76 -7.33 -17.82
N PRO A 94 -8.51 -8.38 -18.24
CA PRO A 94 -8.62 -9.60 -17.46
C PRO A 94 -7.27 -10.29 -17.28
N VAL A 95 -6.98 -10.71 -16.04
CA VAL A 95 -5.80 -11.52 -15.73
C VAL A 95 -6.16 -12.88 -15.14
N GLY A 96 -7.45 -13.20 -15.13
CA GLY A 96 -7.98 -14.50 -14.75
C GLY A 96 -8.24 -14.65 -13.26
N HIS A 97 -8.34 -15.90 -12.82
CA HIS A 97 -8.56 -16.30 -11.44
C HIS A 97 -7.51 -17.34 -11.04
N PRO A 98 -6.96 -17.33 -9.81
CA PRO A 98 -5.93 -18.27 -9.38
C PRO A 98 -6.28 -19.75 -9.61
N ARG A 99 -7.56 -20.11 -9.45
CA ARG A 99 -8.09 -21.46 -9.64
C ARG A 99 -8.81 -21.66 -10.98
N GLY A 100 -8.54 -20.80 -11.97
CA GLY A 100 -9.24 -20.78 -13.24
C GLY A 100 -10.62 -20.12 -13.16
N GLN A 101 -11.41 -20.43 -12.13
CA GLN A 101 -12.72 -19.86 -11.85
C GLN A 101 -13.03 -19.88 -10.35
N GLY A 102 -13.98 -19.07 -9.89
CA GLY A 102 -14.40 -19.03 -8.50
C GLY A 102 -14.92 -17.67 -8.06
N ARG A 103 -15.20 -17.55 -6.78
CA ARG A 103 -15.55 -16.28 -6.15
C ARG A 103 -14.28 -15.48 -5.85
N ARG A 104 -14.45 -14.16 -5.63
CA ARG A 104 -13.35 -13.36 -5.10
C ARG A 104 -12.91 -13.91 -3.74
N THR A 105 -11.62 -13.90 -3.51
CA THR A 105 -11.03 -14.14 -2.20
C THR A 105 -10.71 -12.78 -1.53
N GLY A 106 -9.55 -12.59 -0.92
CA GLY A 106 -9.21 -11.33 -0.27
C GLY A 106 -8.77 -10.19 -1.21
N ALA A 107 -8.31 -9.12 -0.61
CA ALA A 107 -7.76 -7.98 -1.33
C ALA A 107 -6.40 -8.36 -1.95
N PRO A 108 -6.16 -8.07 -3.25
CA PRO A 108 -4.86 -8.31 -3.86
C PRO A 108 -3.79 -7.38 -3.27
N ALA A 109 -2.56 -7.87 -3.11
CA ALA A 109 -1.38 -7.05 -2.90
C ALA A 109 -0.57 -7.00 -4.20
N VAL A 110 0.07 -5.86 -4.46
CA VAL A 110 0.83 -5.63 -5.70
C VAL A 110 2.18 -5.03 -5.36
N ALA A 111 3.23 -5.59 -5.91
CA ALA A 111 4.57 -5.00 -5.90
C ALA A 111 5.19 -5.06 -7.29
N VAL A 112 6.14 -4.20 -7.58
CA VAL A 112 6.77 -4.10 -8.91
C VAL A 112 8.28 -4.21 -8.72
N ASP A 113 8.92 -5.17 -9.37
CA ASP A 113 10.36 -5.39 -9.24
C ASP A 113 11.20 -4.34 -10.02
N ALA A 114 12.53 -4.37 -9.86
CA ALA A 114 13.44 -3.46 -10.57
C ALA A 114 13.40 -3.59 -12.08
N GLN A 115 12.83 -4.66 -12.62
CA GLN A 115 12.67 -4.86 -14.06
C GLN A 115 11.34 -4.29 -14.58
N GLY A 116 10.56 -3.63 -13.69
CA GLY A 116 9.25 -3.07 -14.01
C GLY A 116 8.14 -4.12 -14.12
N ARG A 117 8.34 -5.33 -13.60
CA ARG A 117 7.37 -6.42 -13.66
C ARG A 117 6.47 -6.39 -12.43
N ALA A 118 5.18 -6.31 -12.64
CA ALA A 118 4.21 -6.41 -11.56
C ALA A 118 4.05 -7.85 -11.08
N HIS A 119 4.01 -8.00 -9.76
CA HIS A 119 3.73 -9.22 -9.02
C HIS A 119 2.45 -9.02 -8.24
N VAL A 120 1.43 -9.81 -8.54
CA VAL A 120 0.10 -9.76 -7.92
C VAL A 120 -0.05 -10.96 -7.01
N PHE A 121 -0.32 -10.70 -5.74
CA PHE A 121 -0.52 -11.72 -4.71
C PHE A 121 -1.98 -11.71 -4.25
N VAL A 122 -2.56 -12.89 -4.14
CA VAL A 122 -3.97 -13.04 -3.75
C VAL A 122 -4.07 -14.14 -2.69
N PRO A 123 -4.69 -13.89 -1.53
CA PRO A 123 -4.95 -14.94 -0.55
C PRO A 123 -6.02 -15.89 -1.08
N GLY A 124 -5.81 -17.18 -0.89
CA GLY A 124 -6.78 -18.24 -1.22
C GLY A 124 -7.72 -18.53 -0.06
N GLU A 125 -8.91 -19.05 -0.36
CA GLU A 125 -9.88 -19.50 0.67
C GLU A 125 -9.34 -20.65 1.54
N ASP A 126 -8.36 -21.38 1.04
CA ASP A 126 -7.67 -22.49 1.75
C ASP A 126 -6.46 -22.03 2.58
N GLY A 127 -6.27 -20.72 2.68
CA GLY A 127 -5.14 -20.14 3.43
C GLY A 127 -3.80 -20.21 2.69
N THR A 128 -3.79 -20.43 1.38
CA THR A 128 -2.61 -20.30 0.54
C THR A 128 -2.48 -18.89 -0.03
N VAL A 129 -1.36 -18.57 -0.68
CA VAL A 129 -1.20 -17.35 -1.48
C VAL A 129 -0.89 -17.73 -2.92
N SER A 130 -1.64 -17.17 -3.84
CA SER A 130 -1.40 -17.28 -5.28
C SER A 130 -0.65 -16.07 -5.81
N LEU A 131 0.35 -16.31 -6.66
CA LEU A 131 1.17 -15.32 -7.34
C LEU A 131 0.85 -15.31 -8.84
N LEU A 132 0.69 -14.12 -9.39
CA LEU A 132 0.70 -13.84 -10.82
C LEU A 132 1.79 -12.80 -11.11
N ALA A 133 2.77 -13.12 -11.93
CA ALA A 133 3.86 -12.22 -12.30
C ALA A 133 3.79 -11.83 -13.77
N GLN A 134 4.16 -10.59 -14.09
CA GLN A 134 4.34 -10.17 -15.48
C GLN A 134 5.58 -10.81 -16.09
N LYS A 135 5.50 -11.13 -17.40
CA LYS A 135 6.62 -11.57 -18.21
C LYS A 135 7.50 -10.39 -18.62
N GLU A 136 8.78 -10.63 -18.82
CA GLU A 136 9.75 -9.63 -19.32
C GLU A 136 9.28 -8.95 -20.63
N LYS A 137 8.69 -9.71 -21.55
CA LYS A 137 8.21 -9.24 -22.86
C LYS A 137 6.73 -8.87 -22.90
N GLY A 138 6.12 -8.65 -21.74
CA GLY A 138 4.69 -8.37 -21.59
C GLY A 138 3.83 -9.63 -21.48
N GLY A 139 2.58 -9.43 -21.04
CA GLY A 139 1.68 -10.51 -20.65
C GLY A 139 1.98 -11.07 -19.27
N TRP A 140 1.32 -12.17 -18.91
CA TRP A 140 1.36 -12.75 -17.57
C TRP A 140 1.88 -14.18 -17.60
N GLU A 141 2.62 -14.56 -16.54
CA GLU A 141 2.94 -15.95 -16.25
C GLU A 141 1.67 -16.70 -15.83
N PRO A 142 1.66 -18.03 -15.88
CA PRO A 142 0.60 -18.80 -15.23
C PRO A 142 0.55 -18.52 -13.72
N TRP A 143 -0.65 -18.56 -13.14
CA TRP A 143 -0.81 -18.52 -11.69
C TRP A 143 0.02 -19.61 -11.01
N ARG A 144 0.65 -19.27 -9.91
CA ARG A 144 1.46 -20.17 -9.09
C ARG A 144 1.07 -20.02 -7.64
N GLU A 145 1.04 -21.11 -6.93
CA GLU A 145 0.86 -21.11 -5.47
C GLU A 145 2.21 -20.96 -4.78
N LEU A 146 2.30 -20.07 -3.81
CA LEU A 146 3.46 -19.93 -2.96
C LEU A 146 3.39 -20.95 -1.81
N LYS A 147 4.55 -21.44 -1.37
CA LYS A 147 4.63 -22.30 -0.18
C LYS A 147 4.22 -21.50 1.06
N GLY A 148 3.44 -22.08 1.93
CA GLY A 148 2.90 -21.48 3.15
C GLY A 148 1.43 -21.84 3.29
N SER A 149 0.88 -21.75 4.48
CA SER A 149 -0.51 -22.11 4.76
C SER A 149 -1.08 -21.25 5.88
N SER A 150 -2.39 -21.33 6.06
CA SER A 150 -3.13 -20.63 7.12
C SER A 150 -3.09 -19.11 7.00
N VAL A 151 -2.80 -18.59 5.78
CA VAL A 151 -2.79 -17.16 5.52
C VAL A 151 -4.20 -16.58 5.71
N GLN A 152 -4.26 -15.48 6.43
CA GLN A 152 -5.47 -14.68 6.63
C GLN A 152 -5.61 -13.63 5.52
N ASP A 153 -6.75 -12.96 5.45
CA ASP A 153 -7.05 -11.96 4.42
C ASP A 153 -6.33 -10.62 4.67
N CYS A 154 -5.02 -10.66 4.95
CA CYS A 154 -4.21 -9.47 5.12
C CYS A 154 -2.80 -9.73 4.57
N LEU A 155 -2.53 -9.12 3.42
CA LEU A 155 -1.25 -9.17 2.73
C LEU A 155 -0.64 -7.76 2.70
N ALA A 156 0.68 -7.65 2.82
CA ALA A 156 1.44 -6.44 2.53
C ALA A 156 2.61 -6.80 1.61
N ALA A 157 2.80 -6.01 0.55
CA ALA A 157 3.90 -6.22 -0.38
C ALA A 157 4.72 -4.95 -0.52
N ALA A 158 6.03 -5.08 -0.60
CA ALA A 158 6.97 -3.99 -0.79
C ALA A 158 8.02 -4.37 -1.81
N THR A 159 8.67 -3.34 -2.37
CA THR A 159 9.86 -3.51 -3.20
C THR A 159 10.98 -2.66 -2.62
N GLY A 160 12.07 -3.28 -2.20
CA GLY A 160 13.24 -2.58 -1.72
C GLY A 160 13.99 -1.83 -2.84
N GLU A 161 14.93 -0.96 -2.47
CA GLU A 161 15.78 -0.26 -3.45
C GLU A 161 16.64 -1.23 -4.31
N SER A 162 16.92 -2.43 -3.78
CA SER A 162 17.53 -3.52 -4.57
C SER A 162 16.60 -4.06 -5.66
N GLY A 163 15.34 -3.62 -5.70
CA GLY A 163 14.35 -4.04 -6.67
C GLY A 163 13.78 -5.43 -6.45
N ARG A 164 14.06 -6.05 -5.31
CA ARG A 164 13.47 -7.33 -4.92
C ARG A 164 12.11 -7.12 -4.29
N VAL A 165 11.16 -7.93 -4.72
CA VAL A 165 9.81 -7.97 -4.15
C VAL A 165 9.81 -8.81 -2.88
N GLU A 166 9.16 -8.29 -1.85
CA GLU A 166 8.85 -8.97 -0.61
C GLU A 166 7.34 -8.97 -0.37
N LEU A 167 6.85 -10.08 0.17
CA LEU A 167 5.45 -10.26 0.57
C LEU A 167 5.41 -10.71 2.02
N TYR A 168 4.46 -10.15 2.73
CA TYR A 168 4.14 -10.49 4.11
C TYR A 168 2.66 -10.83 4.23
N ALA A 169 2.35 -11.83 5.04
CA ALA A 169 0.97 -12.26 5.27
C ALA A 169 0.76 -12.65 6.73
N THR A 170 -0.37 -12.24 7.29
CA THR A 170 -0.76 -12.68 8.62
C THR A 170 -1.23 -14.13 8.62
N VAL A 171 -0.82 -14.86 9.64
CA VAL A 171 -1.31 -16.19 10.00
C VAL A 171 -1.76 -16.16 11.46
N PRO A 172 -2.48 -17.17 11.98
CA PRO A 172 -2.97 -17.17 13.37
C PRO A 172 -1.89 -16.90 14.42
N ASP A 173 -0.68 -17.40 14.20
CA ASP A 173 0.42 -17.33 15.16
C ASP A 173 1.58 -16.45 14.68
N GLY A 174 1.39 -15.60 13.66
CA GLY A 174 2.50 -14.76 13.20
C GLY A 174 2.35 -14.09 11.85
N ILE A 175 3.51 -13.83 11.26
CA ILE A 175 3.66 -13.23 9.94
C ILE A 175 4.56 -14.13 9.09
N LEU A 176 4.05 -14.63 7.97
CA LEU A 176 4.86 -15.28 6.94
C LEU A 176 5.54 -14.21 6.07
N HIS A 177 6.75 -14.53 5.62
CA HIS A 177 7.55 -13.68 4.76
C HIS A 177 8.04 -14.44 3.54
N TRP A 178 7.87 -13.87 2.35
CA TRP A 178 8.47 -14.35 1.11
C TRP A 178 9.31 -13.25 0.49
N ARG A 179 10.48 -13.60 -0.01
CA ARG A 179 11.41 -12.66 -0.63
C ARG A 179 11.97 -13.20 -1.94
N GLN A 180 12.09 -12.35 -2.95
CA GLN A 180 12.85 -12.66 -4.15
C GLN A 180 14.36 -12.70 -3.83
N GLN A 181 15.06 -13.69 -4.33
CA GLN A 181 16.53 -13.73 -4.25
C GLN A 181 17.18 -12.70 -5.16
N GLU A 182 16.60 -12.50 -6.35
CA GLU A 182 16.95 -11.48 -7.33
C GLU A 182 15.68 -10.96 -8.01
N PRO A 183 15.68 -9.72 -8.57
CA PRO A 183 14.53 -9.20 -9.30
C PRO A 183 14.08 -10.15 -10.41
N GLY A 184 12.79 -10.43 -10.47
CA GLY A 184 12.17 -11.34 -11.43
C GLY A 184 12.18 -12.81 -11.04
N ALA A 185 12.89 -13.21 -9.99
CA ALA A 185 12.78 -14.55 -9.44
C ALA A 185 11.45 -14.75 -8.73
N GLN A 186 11.02 -15.99 -8.56
CA GLN A 186 9.87 -16.31 -7.72
C GLN A 186 10.22 -16.06 -6.23
N PRO A 187 9.37 -15.36 -5.46
CA PRO A 187 9.57 -15.18 -4.04
C PRO A 187 9.60 -16.53 -3.29
N VAL A 188 10.55 -16.68 -2.39
CA VAL A 188 10.77 -17.90 -1.60
C VAL A 188 10.44 -17.61 -0.15
N LEU A 189 9.73 -18.55 0.49
CA LEU A 189 9.37 -18.47 1.91
C LEU A 189 10.64 -18.39 2.76
N GLN A 190 10.66 -17.42 3.65
CA GLN A 190 11.71 -17.14 4.62
C GLN A 190 11.27 -17.57 6.02
N GLU A 191 12.09 -17.26 7.01
CA GLU A 191 11.73 -17.44 8.41
C GLU A 191 10.53 -16.56 8.78
N ALA A 192 9.56 -17.14 9.49
CA ALA A 192 8.34 -16.46 9.92
C ALA A 192 8.55 -15.81 11.29
N LEU A 193 7.94 -14.64 11.48
CA LEU A 193 7.82 -14.04 12.81
C LEU A 193 6.70 -14.75 13.60
N GLN A 194 7.01 -15.23 14.79
CA GLN A 194 6.02 -15.76 15.73
C GLN A 194 5.50 -14.62 16.60
N THR A 195 4.26 -14.20 16.38
CA THR A 195 3.60 -13.11 17.11
C THR A 195 2.10 -13.14 16.87
N GLN A 196 1.35 -12.38 17.65
CA GLN A 196 -0.09 -12.25 17.44
C GLN A 196 -0.40 -10.87 16.85
N VAL A 197 -1.03 -10.86 15.68
CA VAL A 197 -1.31 -9.66 14.89
C VAL A 197 -2.80 -9.37 14.88
N ARG A 198 -3.19 -8.11 15.09
CA ARG A 198 -4.57 -7.68 14.84
C ARG A 198 -4.85 -7.72 13.34
N PRO A 199 -5.97 -8.33 12.91
CA PRO A 199 -6.34 -8.39 11.50
C PRO A 199 -6.40 -7.01 10.85
N GLY A 200 -5.92 -6.90 9.60
CA GLY A 200 -6.01 -5.68 8.81
C GLY A 200 -5.05 -4.56 9.21
N THR A 201 -4.01 -4.84 10.02
CA THR A 201 -3.05 -3.81 10.47
C THR A 201 -1.68 -3.91 9.82
N LEU A 202 -1.45 -4.91 8.97
CA LEU A 202 -0.16 -5.15 8.34
C LEU A 202 0.16 -4.09 7.28
N TYR A 203 1.36 -3.53 7.34
CA TYR A 203 1.91 -2.61 6.35
C TYR A 203 3.41 -2.85 6.18
N ALA A 204 3.95 -2.72 4.99
CA ALA A 204 5.37 -2.93 4.69
C ALA A 204 5.96 -1.71 4.00
N LEU A 205 7.11 -1.24 4.49
CA LEU A 205 7.88 -0.12 3.95
C LEU A 205 9.31 -0.56 3.69
N ALA A 206 9.82 -0.36 2.47
CA ALA A 206 11.25 -0.46 2.23
C ALA A 206 11.97 0.70 2.92
N THR A 207 12.83 0.38 3.89
CA THR A 207 13.56 1.36 4.70
C THR A 207 15.00 1.55 4.27
N SER A 208 15.58 0.55 3.58
CA SER A 208 16.88 0.68 2.91
C SER A 208 16.93 -0.22 1.68
N ALA A 209 18.09 -0.29 1.03
CA ALA A 209 18.28 -1.09 -0.18
C ALA A 209 17.90 -2.56 0.01
N ASP A 210 18.22 -3.11 1.17
CA ASP A 210 18.06 -4.53 1.49
C ASP A 210 17.14 -4.79 2.69
N SER A 211 16.55 -3.74 3.27
CA SER A 211 15.69 -3.84 4.45
C SER A 211 14.27 -3.37 4.16
N THR A 212 13.31 -4.15 4.61
CA THR A 212 11.89 -3.81 4.68
C THR A 212 11.45 -3.85 6.13
N THR A 213 10.87 -2.76 6.62
CA THR A 213 10.23 -2.73 7.96
C THR A 213 8.75 -3.04 7.81
N VAL A 214 8.29 -4.02 8.55
CA VAL A 214 6.87 -4.44 8.60
C VAL A 214 6.25 -3.87 9.86
N PHE A 215 5.19 -3.10 9.69
CA PHE A 215 4.38 -2.55 10.78
C PHE A 215 3.13 -3.39 10.98
N TYR A 216 2.79 -3.63 12.23
CA TYR A 216 1.56 -4.31 12.61
C TYR A 216 1.14 -3.86 14.01
N THR A 217 -0.15 -3.96 14.30
CA THR A 217 -0.64 -3.78 15.66
C THR A 217 -0.78 -5.16 16.30
N ASP A 218 -0.20 -5.35 17.47
CA ASP A 218 -0.32 -6.59 18.23
C ASP A 218 -1.67 -6.67 18.97
N VAL A 219 -1.94 -7.79 19.61
CA VAL A 219 -3.19 -8.00 20.38
C VAL A 219 -3.29 -7.08 21.61
N SER A 220 -2.18 -6.59 22.14
CA SER A 220 -2.13 -5.63 23.27
C SER A 220 -2.53 -4.23 22.83
N GLY A 221 -2.44 -3.95 21.54
CA GLY A 221 -2.74 -2.63 20.95
C GLY A 221 -1.50 -1.80 20.70
N ASP A 222 -0.33 -2.38 20.77
CA ASP A 222 0.92 -1.72 20.46
C ASP A 222 1.24 -1.81 18.96
N LEU A 223 1.65 -0.69 18.38
CA LEU A 223 2.21 -0.67 17.03
C LEU A 223 3.65 -1.16 17.11
N CYS A 224 3.88 -2.30 16.49
CA CYS A 224 5.18 -2.94 16.41
C CYS A 224 5.78 -2.76 15.02
N ALA A 225 7.09 -2.74 14.97
CA ALA A 225 7.88 -2.78 13.74
C ALA A 225 8.82 -3.99 13.79
N TRP A 226 8.91 -4.70 12.66
CA TRP A 226 9.76 -5.86 12.50
C TRP A 226 10.54 -5.79 11.19
N ARG A 227 11.83 -6.00 11.26
CA ARG A 227 12.67 -6.28 10.09
C ARG A 227 13.05 -7.77 10.11
N PRO A 228 12.90 -8.50 8.98
CA PRO A 228 13.32 -9.89 8.90
C PRO A 228 14.80 -10.07 9.31
N GLY A 229 15.03 -10.97 10.27
CA GLY A 229 16.34 -11.18 10.86
C GLY A 229 16.58 -10.48 12.20
N ASP A 230 15.72 -9.54 12.59
CA ASP A 230 15.77 -8.84 13.88
C ASP A 230 14.59 -9.22 14.77
N GLU A 231 14.67 -8.93 16.06
CA GLU A 231 13.54 -9.01 16.97
C GLU A 231 12.57 -7.84 16.72
N PRO A 232 11.25 -8.05 16.83
CA PRO A 232 10.29 -6.97 16.68
C PRO A 232 10.40 -5.97 17.83
N ALA A 233 10.23 -4.70 17.53
CA ALA A 233 10.26 -3.60 18.50
C ALA A 233 8.89 -2.93 18.60
N VAL A 234 8.46 -2.58 19.82
CA VAL A 234 7.31 -1.71 20.04
C VAL A 234 7.74 -0.27 19.73
N VAL A 235 7.06 0.38 18.79
CA VAL A 235 7.33 1.77 18.42
C VAL A 235 6.51 2.71 19.30
N VAL A 236 5.22 2.44 19.44
CA VAL A 236 4.26 3.26 20.20
C VAL A 236 2.94 2.50 20.33
N ALA A 237 2.10 2.83 21.32
CA ALA A 237 0.72 2.33 21.33
C ALA A 237 -0.03 2.80 20.06
N SER A 238 -0.80 1.90 19.42
CA SER A 238 -1.53 2.23 18.18
C SER A 238 -2.49 3.40 18.38
N ALA A 239 -2.52 4.36 17.47
CA ALA A 239 -3.42 5.51 17.56
C ALA A 239 -4.89 5.13 17.31
N GLY A 240 -5.14 4.07 16.55
CA GLY A 240 -6.50 3.63 16.22
C GLY A 240 -6.52 2.31 15.44
N PRO A 241 -7.69 1.90 14.97
CA PRO A 241 -7.82 0.68 14.18
C PRO A 241 -7.28 0.87 12.75
N GLY A 242 -6.90 -0.24 12.12
CA GLY A 242 -6.42 -0.28 10.75
C GLY A 242 -4.90 -0.13 10.61
N PRO A 243 -4.39 -0.27 9.40
CA PRO A 243 -2.96 -0.18 9.16
C PRO A 243 -2.48 1.25 9.31
N VAL A 244 -1.21 1.41 9.63
CA VAL A 244 -0.50 2.68 9.42
C VAL A 244 -0.20 2.86 7.94
N SER A 245 -0.01 4.09 7.49
CA SER A 245 0.77 4.40 6.30
C SER A 245 2.12 4.92 6.77
N ALA A 246 3.19 4.54 6.11
CA ALA A 246 4.54 4.94 6.46
C ALA A 246 5.31 5.44 5.24
N VAL A 247 6.19 6.39 5.44
CA VAL A 247 7.11 6.90 4.42
C VAL A 247 8.47 7.23 5.02
N ARG A 248 9.54 6.89 4.31
CA ARG A 248 10.88 7.37 4.64
C ARG A 248 11.05 8.79 4.10
N CYS A 249 11.50 9.71 4.93
CA CYS A 249 11.64 11.12 4.58
C CYS A 249 12.75 11.79 5.38
N ASP A 250 13.24 12.92 4.89
CA ASP A 250 14.10 13.80 5.67
C ASP A 250 13.28 14.72 6.57
N ILE A 251 13.62 14.77 7.84
CA ILE A 251 13.10 15.76 8.80
C ILE A 251 14.31 16.47 9.43
N ASP A 252 14.52 17.71 9.06
CA ASP A 252 15.59 18.57 9.57
C ASP A 252 17.00 17.98 9.40
N GLY A 253 17.26 17.33 8.25
CA GLY A 253 18.53 16.70 7.92
C GLY A 253 18.71 15.30 8.51
N HIS A 254 17.65 14.73 9.09
CA HIS A 254 17.66 13.38 9.63
C HIS A 254 16.79 12.46 8.80
N ASP A 255 17.33 11.28 8.48
CA ASP A 255 16.56 10.20 7.83
C ASP A 255 15.55 9.61 8.84
N CYS A 256 14.27 9.83 8.59
CA CYS A 256 13.18 9.44 9.47
C CYS A 256 12.17 8.57 8.76
N THR A 257 11.58 7.66 9.52
CA THR A 257 10.33 6.98 9.16
C THR A 257 9.17 7.74 9.79
N LEU A 258 8.34 8.32 8.95
CA LEU A 258 7.10 8.98 9.36
C LEU A 258 5.93 8.02 9.22
N LEU A 259 5.15 7.91 10.26
CA LEU A 259 3.93 7.11 10.36
C LEU A 259 2.71 8.02 10.37
N ALA A 260 1.62 7.58 9.75
CA ALA A 260 0.32 8.21 9.89
C ALA A 260 -0.77 7.16 10.04
N GLN A 261 -1.73 7.42 10.92
CA GLN A 261 -2.88 6.53 11.18
C GLN A 261 -4.12 7.36 11.49
N ARG A 262 -5.30 6.88 11.10
CA ARG A 262 -6.54 7.44 11.62
C ARG A 262 -6.67 7.06 13.10
N SER A 263 -6.68 8.06 13.97
CA SER A 263 -6.76 7.84 15.43
C SER A 263 -8.17 7.44 15.88
N ALA A 264 -8.28 6.95 17.10
CA ALA A 264 -9.56 6.66 17.73
C ALA A 264 -10.46 7.90 17.89
N SER A 265 -9.86 9.10 18.00
CA SER A 265 -10.60 10.37 18.00
C SER A 265 -11.18 10.73 16.62
N GLY A 266 -10.78 10.03 15.57
CA GLY A 266 -11.18 10.29 14.19
C GLY A 266 -10.31 11.31 13.45
N ARG A 267 -9.19 11.76 14.01
CA ARG A 267 -8.23 12.66 13.34
C ARG A 267 -7.05 11.86 12.77
N VAL A 268 -6.19 12.50 12.01
CA VAL A 268 -4.93 11.86 11.59
C VAL A 268 -3.89 12.06 12.69
N ALA A 269 -3.34 10.96 13.19
CA ALA A 269 -2.21 10.96 14.09
C ALA A 269 -0.92 10.73 13.28
N PHE A 270 0.11 11.51 13.56
CA PHE A 270 1.43 11.42 12.96
C PHE A 270 2.47 11.12 14.05
N ALA A 271 3.42 10.24 13.75
CA ALA A 271 4.57 9.96 14.59
C ALA A 271 5.80 9.75 13.72
N ALA A 272 6.97 10.14 14.19
CA ALA A 272 8.22 9.95 13.47
C ALA A 272 9.31 9.44 14.40
N TYR A 273 10.22 8.64 13.85
CA TYR A 273 11.42 8.17 14.51
C TYR A 273 12.57 8.04 13.49
N PRO A 274 13.84 8.06 13.90
CA PRO A 274 14.97 7.85 13.00
C PRO A 274 14.84 6.49 12.31
N THR A 275 14.98 6.45 10.99
CA THR A 275 14.79 5.21 10.20
C THR A 275 15.68 4.08 10.73
N GLU A 276 15.08 2.90 10.89
CA GLU A 276 15.72 1.69 11.42
C GLU A 276 16.15 1.76 12.89
N LEU A 277 15.64 2.76 13.65
CA LEU A 277 15.85 2.89 15.10
C LEU A 277 14.53 2.87 15.88
N GLU A 278 13.72 1.80 15.65
CA GLU A 278 12.39 1.62 16.24
C GLU A 278 12.41 1.65 17.77
N SER A 279 13.50 1.19 18.36
CA SER A 279 13.72 1.22 19.82
C SER A 279 13.81 2.63 20.41
N ALA A 280 14.00 3.66 19.59
CA ALA A 280 13.91 5.05 20.04
C ALA A 280 12.49 5.43 20.47
N GLY A 281 11.49 4.67 20.01
CA GLY A 281 10.08 4.96 20.24
C GLY A 281 9.61 6.20 19.48
N ALA A 282 8.31 6.45 19.56
CA ALA A 282 7.70 7.62 18.93
C ALA A 282 6.53 8.11 19.80
N TRP A 283 5.95 9.24 19.44
CA TRP A 283 4.72 9.75 20.04
C TRP A 283 3.79 10.30 18.95
N TRP A 284 2.50 10.14 19.17
CA TRP A 284 1.49 10.63 18.25
C TRP A 284 1.18 12.11 18.48
N THR A 285 1.06 12.84 17.37
CA THR A 285 0.50 14.20 17.32
C THR A 285 -0.65 14.21 16.33
N GLU A 286 -1.83 14.63 16.78
CA GLU A 286 -3.03 14.67 15.92
C GLU A 286 -3.10 15.97 15.12
N SER A 287 -3.58 15.85 13.88
CA SER A 287 -3.78 16.98 12.96
C SER A 287 -5.05 16.78 12.12
N GLY A 288 -5.56 17.86 11.58
CA GLY A 288 -6.66 17.85 10.61
C GLY A 288 -8.06 17.79 11.23
N PRO A 289 -9.09 17.75 10.38
CA PRO A 289 -10.47 17.64 10.80
C PRO A 289 -10.80 16.22 11.27
N GLN A 290 -11.99 16.07 11.85
CA GLN A 290 -12.54 14.77 12.16
C GLN A 290 -12.97 14.06 10.87
N LEU A 291 -12.57 12.81 10.74
CA LEU A 291 -12.76 11.95 9.57
C LEU A 291 -13.85 10.91 9.83
N SER A 292 -14.49 10.43 8.78
CA SER A 292 -15.40 9.28 8.84
C SER A 292 -14.69 8.00 9.30
N LEU A 293 -15.46 7.01 9.73
CA LEU A 293 -14.92 5.74 10.26
C LEU A 293 -14.18 4.92 9.20
N ASP A 294 -14.57 5.04 7.94
CA ASP A 294 -14.01 4.33 6.80
C ASP A 294 -12.84 5.07 6.13
N ALA A 295 -12.45 6.23 6.68
CA ALA A 295 -11.35 6.99 6.13
C ALA A 295 -10.02 6.26 6.31
N THR A 296 -9.26 6.23 5.23
CA THR A 296 -7.88 5.72 5.18
C THR A 296 -6.90 6.86 5.01
N VAL A 297 -5.66 6.64 5.43
CA VAL A 297 -4.55 7.60 5.31
C VAL A 297 -3.51 7.02 4.36
N SER A 298 -2.88 7.85 3.54
CA SER A 298 -1.70 7.49 2.75
C SER A 298 -0.67 8.62 2.81
N LEU A 299 0.60 8.23 2.85
CA LEU A 299 1.75 9.12 2.87
C LEU A 299 2.57 8.94 1.59
N THR A 300 3.19 10.01 1.14
CA THR A 300 4.23 9.99 0.10
C THR A 300 5.14 11.20 0.25
N THR A 301 6.19 11.27 -0.56
CA THR A 301 6.98 12.49 -0.75
C THR A 301 6.70 13.10 -2.12
N ASP A 302 6.65 14.44 -2.21
CA ASP A 302 6.61 15.13 -3.49
C ASP A 302 8.00 15.11 -4.19
N ASP A 303 8.09 15.77 -5.34
CA ASP A 303 9.32 15.84 -6.15
C ASP A 303 10.49 16.54 -5.44
N ASN A 304 10.21 17.32 -4.41
CA ASN A 304 11.21 17.99 -3.57
C ASN A 304 11.55 17.20 -2.29
N GLY A 305 11.03 15.98 -2.14
CA GLY A 305 11.18 15.19 -0.91
C GLY A 305 10.29 15.64 0.26
N ARG A 306 9.40 16.62 0.04
CA ARG A 306 8.48 17.11 1.07
C ARG A 306 7.36 16.09 1.29
N VAL A 307 7.09 15.77 2.53
CA VAL A 307 6.00 14.86 2.90
C VAL A 307 4.64 15.42 2.51
N VAL A 308 3.82 14.59 1.90
CA VAL A 308 2.41 14.82 1.61
C VAL A 308 1.58 13.71 2.22
N ALA A 309 0.53 14.09 2.95
CA ALA A 309 -0.45 13.18 3.51
C ALA A 309 -1.81 13.40 2.88
N ALA A 310 -2.51 12.31 2.62
CA ALA A 310 -3.88 12.34 2.12
C ALA A 310 -4.79 11.46 2.96
N THR A 311 -6.06 11.85 3.07
CA THR A 311 -7.12 11.01 3.61
C THR A 311 -8.22 10.82 2.58
N SER A 312 -8.71 9.62 2.46
CA SER A 312 -9.79 9.25 1.55
C SER A 312 -10.88 8.50 2.31
N SER A 313 -12.12 8.93 2.12
CA SER A 313 -13.30 8.27 2.68
C SER A 313 -14.19 7.78 1.54
N PRO A 314 -14.30 6.47 1.32
CA PRO A 314 -15.18 5.91 0.29
C PRO A 314 -16.66 6.25 0.51
N SER A 315 -17.15 6.30 1.75
CA SER A 315 -18.56 6.56 2.05
C SER A 315 -18.99 7.99 1.78
N THR A 316 -18.09 8.98 1.95
CA THR A 316 -18.40 10.40 1.72
C THR A 316 -17.84 10.94 0.42
N GLY A 317 -16.94 10.20 -0.24
CA GLY A 317 -16.16 10.66 -1.39
C GLY A 317 -15.15 11.78 -1.04
N GLN A 318 -14.97 12.08 0.25
CA GLN A 318 -14.07 13.13 0.70
C GLN A 318 -12.61 12.73 0.46
N LEU A 319 -11.86 13.66 -0.11
CA LEU A 319 -10.41 13.59 -0.25
C LEU A 319 -9.81 14.86 0.34
N LEU A 320 -8.98 14.71 1.37
CA LEU A 320 -8.26 15.83 1.98
C LEU A 320 -6.76 15.60 1.83
N LEU A 321 -6.02 16.69 1.62
CA LEU A 321 -4.57 16.68 1.57
C LEU A 321 -3.98 17.73 2.49
N THR A 322 -2.79 17.40 3.01
CA THR A 322 -1.88 18.33 3.65
C THR A 322 -0.44 18.02 3.23
N ALA A 323 0.46 18.97 3.40
CA ALA A 323 1.89 18.77 3.17
C ALA A 323 2.68 19.32 4.34
N ARG A 324 3.90 18.81 4.54
CA ARG A 324 4.83 19.40 5.50
C ARG A 324 5.19 20.80 5.05
N LYS A 325 5.24 21.76 5.96
CA LYS A 325 5.74 23.10 5.71
C LYS A 325 7.27 23.09 5.61
N ASP A 326 7.80 24.13 5.01
CA ASP A 326 9.24 24.43 5.02
C ASP A 326 9.63 25.12 6.34
N GLU A 327 9.41 24.42 7.43
CA GLU A 327 9.69 24.86 8.81
C GLU A 327 10.30 23.68 9.57
N PRO A 328 11.12 23.91 10.63
CA PRO A 328 11.67 22.83 11.43
C PRO A 328 10.60 21.90 12.02
N GLY A 329 10.92 20.64 12.15
CA GLY A 329 10.04 19.59 12.65
C GLY A 329 8.98 19.14 11.66
N LEU A 330 7.86 18.63 12.17
CA LEU A 330 6.74 18.10 11.37
C LEU A 330 5.56 19.09 11.37
N ALA A 331 5.81 20.36 11.06
CA ALA A 331 4.74 21.33 10.88
C ALA A 331 3.98 21.05 9.56
N LEU A 332 2.65 20.96 9.62
CA LEU A 332 1.80 20.67 8.47
C LEU A 332 1.04 21.93 8.01
N GLU A 333 0.80 22.03 6.72
CA GLU A 333 -0.13 22.99 6.12
C GLU A 333 -1.57 22.71 6.58
N ALA A 334 -2.46 23.67 6.37
CA ALA A 334 -3.89 23.42 6.57
C ALA A 334 -4.38 22.32 5.61
N TRP A 335 -5.19 21.42 6.13
CA TRP A 335 -5.85 20.41 5.31
C TRP A 335 -6.79 21.06 4.30
N ARG A 336 -6.69 20.66 3.05
CA ARG A 336 -7.52 21.17 1.96
C ARG A 336 -8.28 20.03 1.28
N GLN A 337 -9.49 20.29 0.90
CA GLN A 337 -10.27 19.37 0.07
C GLN A 337 -9.82 19.48 -1.40
N VAL A 338 -9.79 18.33 -2.11
CA VAL A 338 -9.33 18.23 -3.49
C VAL A 338 -10.39 17.58 -4.37
#